data_4dea6caf507c5b5801aa9cfb0ce89355
#
_entry.id   4dea6caf507c5b5801aa9cfb0ce89355
#
_cell.length_a   1.000
_cell.length_b   1.000
_cell.length_c   1.000
_cell.angle_alpha   90.00
_cell.angle_beta   90.00
_cell.angle_gamma   90.00
#
_symmetry.space_group_name_H-M   'P 1'
#
loop_
_entity.id
_entity.type
_entity.pdbx_description
1 polymer ?
#
loop_
_entity_poly.entity_id
_entity_poly.type
_entity_poly.pdbx_seq_one_letter_code
_entity_poly.pdbx_strand_id
1 'polypeptide(L)'
;VSYLLRVQLPDRPGSLGSLAVALGTVGADILSLDVVERGAGYAVDDLVVEIAPNALPDTLITAAESLGDVRVDSIRPYSGVLDTHRELELIDNVANARDDRLQVLVDGVPRVLRVGWSTVLDMGTHGAYRVVGSQSAPQTQAASVPWMPLQKPIALDGNADWVPEIWRDMDTKLAAAPLGPSSKALLLGRPGGPDFRPSEIARLGYLAGIVATVLG
;
A
#
# COMPACT_ATOMS: atom_id res chain seq x y z
N VAL A 1 -5.99 13.60 15.46
CA VAL A 1 -6.08 12.25 14.84
C VAL A 1 -5.70 12.35 13.38
N SER A 2 -4.84 11.43 12.91
CA SER A 2 -4.34 11.49 11.55
C SER A 2 -5.04 10.49 10.63
N TYR A 3 -5.27 10.90 9.40
CA TYR A 3 -5.86 10.11 8.33
C TYR A 3 -4.97 10.12 7.09
N LEU A 4 -4.96 9.02 6.36
CA LEU A 4 -4.42 8.93 5.00
C LEU A 4 -5.58 9.15 4.03
N LEU A 5 -5.54 10.26 3.31
CA LEU A 5 -6.52 10.67 2.33
C LEU A 5 -5.91 10.49 0.93
N ARG A 6 -6.49 9.61 0.11
CA ARG A 6 -6.13 9.49 -1.30
C ARG A 6 -7.11 10.32 -2.13
N VAL A 7 -6.57 11.22 -2.92
CA VAL A 7 -7.34 12.12 -3.78
C VAL A 7 -6.90 12.02 -5.23
N GLN A 8 -7.86 12.18 -6.13
CA GLN A 8 -7.61 12.46 -7.54
C GLN A 8 -7.93 13.90 -7.81
N LEU A 9 -7.01 14.64 -8.45
CA LEU A 9 -7.15 16.05 -8.76
C LEU A 9 -6.55 16.36 -10.14
N PRO A 10 -6.94 17.49 -10.80
CA PRO A 10 -6.34 17.89 -12.05
C PRO A 10 -4.83 18.13 -11.91
N ASP A 11 -4.03 17.57 -12.83
CA ASP A 11 -2.58 17.78 -12.86
C ASP A 11 -2.24 19.12 -13.52
N ARG A 12 -2.49 20.20 -12.79
CA ARG A 12 -2.20 21.57 -13.20
C ARG A 12 -1.72 22.41 -12.03
N PRO A 13 -0.94 23.48 -12.31
CA PRO A 13 -0.49 24.40 -11.26
C PRO A 13 -1.67 24.96 -10.47
N GLY A 14 -1.54 24.94 -9.13
CA GLY A 14 -2.53 25.48 -8.20
C GLY A 14 -3.56 24.46 -7.67
N SER A 15 -3.77 23.32 -8.30
CA SER A 15 -4.77 22.32 -7.85
C SER A 15 -4.51 21.86 -6.41
N LEU A 16 -3.26 21.52 -6.10
CA LEU A 16 -2.87 21.10 -4.76
C LEU A 16 -3.00 22.25 -3.73
N GLY A 17 -2.70 23.47 -4.15
CA GLY A 17 -2.89 24.68 -3.31
C GLY A 17 -4.36 24.91 -2.97
N SER A 18 -5.26 24.76 -3.96
CA SER A 18 -6.71 24.87 -3.73
C SER A 18 -7.20 23.77 -2.77
N LEU A 19 -6.73 22.54 -2.92
CA LEU A 19 -7.04 21.44 -2.01
C LEU A 19 -6.56 21.74 -0.58
N ALA A 20 -5.32 22.24 -0.43
CA ALA A 20 -4.79 22.61 0.89
C ALA A 20 -5.62 23.70 1.57
N VAL A 21 -6.06 24.72 0.82
CA VAL A 21 -6.95 25.75 1.34
C VAL A 21 -8.29 25.16 1.77
N ALA A 22 -8.90 24.31 0.94
CA ALA A 22 -10.18 23.68 1.25
C ALA A 22 -10.11 22.83 2.53
N LEU A 23 -9.08 21.99 2.68
CA LEU A 23 -8.84 21.20 3.88
C LEU A 23 -8.58 22.10 5.10
N GLY A 24 -7.83 23.19 4.95
CA GLY A 24 -7.59 24.17 6.01
C GLY A 24 -8.87 24.82 6.55
N THR A 25 -9.91 25.02 5.72
CA THR A 25 -11.19 25.59 6.17
C THR A 25 -11.92 24.73 7.19
N VAL A 26 -11.67 23.43 7.21
CA VAL A 26 -12.24 22.48 8.20
C VAL A 26 -11.27 22.18 9.34
N GLY A 27 -10.20 22.97 9.47
CA GLY A 27 -9.22 22.84 10.54
C GLY A 27 -8.28 21.65 10.37
N ALA A 28 -8.09 21.19 9.15
CA ALA A 28 -7.17 20.10 8.84
C ALA A 28 -5.75 20.63 8.57
N ASP A 29 -4.75 19.94 9.09
CA ASP A 29 -3.33 20.19 8.82
C ASP A 29 -2.75 19.07 7.95
N ILE A 30 -2.05 19.42 6.87
CA ILE A 30 -1.42 18.47 5.97
C ILE A 30 -0.01 18.19 6.48
N LEU A 31 0.21 16.99 6.98
CA LEU A 31 1.49 16.57 7.54
C LEU A 31 2.46 16.02 6.49
N SER A 32 1.95 15.36 5.44
CA SER A 32 2.77 14.90 4.31
C SER A 32 1.94 14.74 3.05
N LEU A 33 2.62 14.74 1.92
CA LEU A 33 2.07 14.50 0.61
C LEU A 33 3.02 13.61 -0.19
N ASP A 34 2.44 12.58 -0.82
CA ASP A 34 3.13 11.71 -1.77
C ASP A 34 2.34 11.62 -3.06
N VAL A 35 2.99 11.94 -4.17
CA VAL A 35 2.40 11.75 -5.51
C VAL A 35 2.45 10.27 -5.86
N VAL A 36 1.27 9.63 -5.93
CA VAL A 36 1.14 8.20 -6.23
C VAL A 36 1.21 7.95 -7.73
N GLU A 37 0.50 8.78 -8.52
CA GLU A 37 0.43 8.64 -9.97
C GLU A 37 0.19 9.99 -10.63
N ARG A 38 0.77 10.21 -11.81
CA ARG A 38 0.50 11.37 -12.68
C ARG A 38 0.29 10.91 -14.11
N GLY A 39 -0.68 11.47 -14.79
CA GLY A 39 -0.90 11.19 -16.21
C GLY A 39 -2.33 11.50 -16.64
N ALA A 40 -2.53 11.59 -17.95
CA ALA A 40 -3.83 11.82 -18.58
C ALA A 40 -4.57 13.08 -18.06
N GLY A 41 -3.82 14.12 -17.58
CA GLY A 41 -4.39 15.39 -17.09
C GLY A 41 -4.85 15.35 -15.62
N TYR A 42 -4.56 14.29 -14.90
CA TYR A 42 -4.84 14.17 -13.46
C TYR A 42 -3.61 13.69 -12.67
N ALA A 43 -3.62 13.93 -11.38
CA ALA A 43 -2.71 13.34 -10.40
C ALA A 43 -3.52 12.56 -9.35
N VAL A 44 -2.93 11.53 -8.81
CA VAL A 44 -3.42 10.83 -7.62
C VAL A 44 -2.40 11.03 -6.52
N ASP A 45 -2.82 11.67 -5.44
CA ASP A 45 -1.97 12.00 -4.32
C ASP A 45 -2.47 11.35 -3.02
N ASP A 46 -1.54 10.94 -2.19
CA ASP A 46 -1.78 10.48 -0.82
C ASP A 46 -1.35 11.58 0.15
N LEU A 47 -2.31 12.13 0.88
CA LEU A 47 -2.06 13.12 1.93
C LEU A 47 -2.21 12.47 3.31
N VAL A 48 -1.25 12.69 4.20
CA VAL A 48 -1.47 12.47 5.63
C VAL A 48 -1.99 13.78 6.21
N VAL A 49 -3.20 13.73 6.76
CA VAL A 49 -3.92 14.90 7.24
C VAL A 49 -4.26 14.69 8.72
N GLU A 50 -4.02 15.70 9.55
CA GLU A 50 -4.41 15.69 10.95
C GLU A 50 -5.63 16.60 11.17
N ILE A 51 -6.60 16.10 11.95
CA ILE A 51 -7.77 16.86 12.40
C ILE A 51 -7.92 16.76 13.93
N ALA A 52 -8.67 17.68 14.50
CA ALA A 52 -8.99 17.65 15.91
C ALA A 52 -9.66 16.33 16.33
N PRO A 53 -9.42 15.82 17.55
CA PRO A 53 -9.93 14.50 17.99
C PRO A 53 -11.45 14.35 17.94
N ASN A 54 -12.19 15.44 17.99
CA ASN A 54 -13.66 15.48 17.93
C ASN A 54 -14.21 15.84 16.54
N ALA A 55 -13.34 16.07 15.56
CA ALA A 55 -13.78 16.32 14.18
C ALA A 55 -14.12 15.01 13.47
N LEU A 56 -15.13 15.04 12.61
CA LEU A 56 -15.54 13.89 11.82
C LEU A 56 -14.66 13.78 10.56
N PRO A 57 -14.13 12.60 10.22
CA PRO A 57 -13.33 12.43 9.01
C PRO A 57 -14.08 12.75 7.72
N ASP A 58 -15.39 12.63 7.70
CA ASP A 58 -16.26 12.99 6.56
C ASP A 58 -16.12 14.45 6.14
N THR A 59 -15.74 15.34 7.07
CA THR A 59 -15.51 16.75 6.78
C THR A 59 -14.36 16.95 5.81
N LEU A 60 -13.34 16.06 5.83
CA LEU A 60 -12.22 16.07 4.90
C LEU A 60 -12.68 15.74 3.46
N ILE A 61 -13.58 14.74 3.33
CA ILE A 61 -14.14 14.36 2.03
C ILE A 61 -14.95 15.52 1.47
N THR A 62 -15.87 16.05 2.26
CA THR A 62 -16.74 17.16 1.85
C THR A 62 -15.92 18.40 1.46
N ALA A 63 -14.89 18.73 2.23
CA ALA A 63 -14.03 19.88 1.93
C ALA A 63 -13.25 19.68 0.63
N ALA A 64 -12.64 18.50 0.42
CA ALA A 64 -11.90 18.20 -0.79
C ALA A 64 -12.79 18.23 -2.05
N GLU A 65 -13.95 17.56 -1.99
CA GLU A 65 -14.87 17.45 -3.13
C GLU A 65 -15.68 18.71 -3.40
N SER A 66 -15.70 19.69 -2.47
CA SER A 66 -16.29 21.00 -2.70
C SER A 66 -15.63 21.77 -3.85
N LEU A 67 -14.41 21.39 -4.24
CA LEU A 67 -13.71 21.98 -5.38
C LEU A 67 -14.28 21.55 -6.74
N GLY A 68 -15.13 20.51 -6.77
CA GLY A 68 -15.85 20.05 -7.96
C GLY A 68 -15.03 19.24 -8.96
N ASP A 69 -13.71 19.43 -9.00
CA ASP A 69 -12.76 18.72 -9.86
C ASP A 69 -11.78 17.81 -9.07
N VAL A 70 -12.01 17.68 -7.77
CA VAL A 70 -11.30 16.79 -6.86
C VAL A 70 -12.23 15.64 -6.46
N ARG A 71 -11.71 14.43 -6.45
CA ARG A 71 -12.40 13.24 -5.98
C ARG A 71 -11.58 12.55 -4.88
N VAL A 72 -12.25 12.13 -3.82
CA VAL A 72 -11.64 11.31 -2.77
C VAL A 72 -11.81 9.85 -3.11
N ASP A 73 -10.70 9.15 -3.35
CA ASP A 73 -10.70 7.70 -3.63
C ASP A 73 -10.79 6.87 -2.35
N SER A 74 -10.16 7.35 -1.27
CA SER A 74 -10.25 6.69 0.05
C SER A 74 -9.81 7.59 1.19
N ILE A 75 -10.35 7.31 2.38
CA ILE A 75 -9.88 7.85 3.67
C ILE A 75 -9.67 6.69 4.65
N ARG A 76 -8.53 6.68 5.33
CA ARG A 76 -8.20 5.61 6.29
C ARG A 76 -7.49 6.19 7.51
N PRO A 77 -7.71 5.66 8.72
CA PRO A 77 -6.91 6.07 9.88
C PRO A 77 -5.42 5.86 9.60
N TYR A 78 -4.60 6.81 10.05
CA TYR A 78 -3.15 6.76 9.88
C TYR A 78 -2.45 6.83 11.23
N SER A 79 -1.71 5.78 11.56
CA SER A 79 -0.93 5.67 12.80
C SER A 79 0.58 5.63 12.57
N GLY A 80 1.01 5.83 11.31
CA GLY A 80 2.43 5.78 10.92
C GLY A 80 3.21 7.03 11.36
N VAL A 81 4.51 6.86 11.58
CA VAL A 81 5.44 7.98 11.70
C VAL A 81 5.72 8.55 10.32
N LEU A 82 5.75 9.87 10.21
CA LEU A 82 6.15 10.56 8.98
C LEU A 82 7.66 10.42 8.81
N ASP A 83 8.07 9.70 7.77
CA ASP A 83 9.47 9.46 7.47
C ASP A 83 9.67 9.46 5.95
N THR A 84 10.60 10.26 5.48
CA THR A 84 10.91 10.45 4.05
C THR A 84 11.79 9.35 3.47
N HIS A 85 12.42 8.51 4.30
CA HIS A 85 13.42 7.52 3.88
C HIS A 85 13.02 6.07 4.16
N ARG A 86 11.74 5.79 4.34
CA ARG A 86 11.23 4.47 4.78
C ARG A 86 11.69 3.30 3.92
N GLU A 87 11.77 3.48 2.62
CA GLU A 87 12.21 2.39 1.72
C GLU A 87 13.67 2.08 1.91
N LEU A 88 14.52 3.11 1.98
CA LEU A 88 15.96 2.95 2.22
C LEU A 88 16.21 2.34 3.60
N GLU A 89 15.51 2.80 4.63
CA GLU A 89 15.58 2.25 5.99
C GLU A 89 15.18 0.77 5.99
N LEU A 90 14.08 0.39 5.30
CA LEU A 90 13.67 -1.00 5.20
C LEU A 90 14.72 -1.86 4.50
N ILE A 91 15.27 -1.39 3.38
CA ILE A 91 16.31 -2.11 2.64
C ILE A 91 17.56 -2.29 3.52
N ASP A 92 17.98 -1.24 4.23
CA ASP A 92 19.12 -1.29 5.15
C ASP A 92 18.87 -2.27 6.31
N ASN A 93 17.69 -2.22 6.91
CA ASN A 93 17.30 -3.14 7.98
C ASN A 93 17.31 -4.61 7.50
N VAL A 94 16.79 -4.89 6.29
CA VAL A 94 16.84 -6.23 5.70
C VAL A 94 18.28 -6.65 5.42
N ALA A 95 19.12 -5.75 4.92
CA ALA A 95 20.53 -6.02 4.64
C ALA A 95 21.32 -6.36 5.92
N ASN A 96 21.04 -5.64 7.01
CA ASN A 96 21.71 -5.81 8.29
C ASN A 96 21.17 -6.98 9.14
N ALA A 97 19.95 -7.45 8.86
CA ALA A 97 19.40 -8.63 9.51
C ALA A 97 20.17 -9.89 9.10
N ARG A 98 20.55 -10.73 10.07
CA ARG A 98 21.33 -11.96 9.82
C ARG A 98 20.43 -13.12 9.42
N ASP A 99 19.52 -13.53 10.30
CA ASP A 99 18.73 -14.75 10.16
C ASP A 99 17.26 -14.47 9.81
N ASP A 100 16.74 -13.24 10.11
CA ASP A 100 15.33 -12.88 10.04
C ASP A 100 15.00 -11.93 8.89
N ARG A 101 15.77 -11.91 7.82
CA ARG A 101 15.62 -10.96 6.69
C ARG A 101 14.22 -10.91 6.12
N LEU A 102 13.60 -12.07 5.91
CA LEU A 102 12.24 -12.14 5.37
C LEU A 102 11.20 -11.64 6.38
N GLN A 103 11.41 -11.87 7.68
CA GLN A 103 10.52 -11.34 8.71
C GLN A 103 10.64 -9.82 8.81
N VAL A 104 11.86 -9.27 8.79
CA VAL A 104 12.10 -7.82 8.75
C VAL A 104 11.43 -7.19 7.53
N LEU A 105 11.51 -7.84 6.36
CA LEU A 105 10.84 -7.38 5.16
C LEU A 105 9.33 -7.29 5.35
N VAL A 106 8.68 -8.40 5.75
CA VAL A 106 7.21 -8.41 5.83
C VAL A 106 6.68 -7.50 6.94
N ASP A 107 7.43 -7.28 8.02
CA ASP A 107 7.01 -6.37 9.09
C ASP A 107 7.14 -4.89 8.68
N GLY A 108 8.12 -4.55 7.84
CA GLY A 108 8.33 -3.18 7.37
C GLY A 108 7.48 -2.78 6.16
N VAL A 109 7.17 -3.71 5.27
CA VAL A 109 6.44 -3.46 4.02
C VAL A 109 5.07 -2.79 4.22
N PRO A 110 4.23 -3.18 5.20
CA PRO A 110 2.92 -2.54 5.39
C PRO A 110 3.01 -1.03 5.59
N ARG A 111 4.01 -0.57 6.35
CA ARG A 111 4.24 0.86 6.58
C ARG A 111 4.77 1.57 5.32
N VAL A 112 5.70 0.93 4.61
CA VAL A 112 6.37 1.51 3.43
C VAL A 112 5.42 1.63 2.25
N LEU A 113 4.68 0.56 1.93
CA LEU A 113 3.77 0.50 0.79
C LEU A 113 2.31 0.82 1.13
N ARG A 114 2.03 1.25 2.38
CA ARG A 114 0.70 1.66 2.85
C ARG A 114 -0.36 0.59 2.61
N VAL A 115 -0.02 -0.64 2.97
CA VAL A 115 -0.93 -1.80 2.92
C VAL A 115 -1.27 -2.29 4.31
N GLY A 116 -2.31 -3.12 4.44
CA GLY A 116 -2.73 -3.66 5.73
C GLY A 116 -1.81 -4.75 6.25
N TRP A 117 -1.30 -5.58 5.34
CA TRP A 117 -0.45 -6.71 5.68
C TRP A 117 0.42 -7.16 4.50
N SER A 118 1.41 -7.96 4.79
CA SER A 118 2.26 -8.61 3.80
C SER A 118 2.68 -10.02 4.25
N THR A 119 2.98 -10.87 3.27
CA THR A 119 3.46 -12.23 3.51
C THR A 119 4.38 -12.68 2.39
N VAL A 120 5.34 -13.54 2.69
CA VAL A 120 6.15 -14.24 1.69
C VAL A 120 5.62 -15.65 1.53
N LEU A 121 5.31 -16.00 0.29
CA LEU A 121 4.94 -17.34 -0.15
C LEU A 121 6.10 -17.99 -0.90
N ASP A 122 6.20 -19.31 -0.82
CA ASP A 122 7.15 -20.11 -1.60
C ASP A 122 6.43 -21.29 -2.26
N MET A 123 6.90 -21.70 -3.43
CA MET A 123 6.37 -22.88 -4.13
C MET A 123 7.10 -24.12 -3.67
N GLY A 124 6.38 -24.99 -2.98
CA GLY A 124 6.86 -26.33 -2.63
C GLY A 124 6.33 -27.41 -3.58
N THR A 125 6.70 -28.66 -3.29
CA THR A 125 6.27 -29.85 -4.06
C THR A 125 4.77 -30.12 -3.98
N HIS A 126 4.10 -29.61 -2.94
CA HIS A 126 2.66 -29.81 -2.69
C HIS A 126 1.84 -28.51 -2.91
N GLY A 127 2.42 -27.51 -3.53
CA GLY A 127 1.81 -26.20 -3.74
C GLY A 127 2.49 -25.07 -2.97
N ALA A 128 1.93 -23.88 -3.06
CA ALA A 128 2.48 -22.73 -2.35
C ALA A 128 2.18 -22.79 -0.86
N TYR A 129 3.13 -22.33 -0.06
CA TYR A 129 3.00 -22.22 1.39
C TYR A 129 3.57 -20.90 1.89
N ARG A 130 3.08 -20.45 3.03
CA ARG A 130 3.56 -19.24 3.70
C ARG A 130 4.89 -19.52 4.40
N VAL A 131 5.88 -18.71 4.08
CA VAL A 131 7.19 -18.73 4.76
C VAL A 131 7.16 -17.85 6.01
N VAL A 132 6.76 -16.59 5.82
CA VAL A 132 6.63 -15.59 6.90
C VAL A 132 5.47 -14.65 6.58
N GLY A 133 5.01 -13.92 7.58
CA GLY A 133 4.01 -12.87 7.39
C GLY A 133 4.12 -11.79 8.46
N SER A 134 3.68 -10.58 8.13
CA SER A 134 3.59 -9.48 9.08
C SER A 134 2.62 -9.83 10.22
N GLN A 135 2.73 -9.11 11.34
CA GLN A 135 1.87 -9.32 12.50
C GLN A 135 0.36 -9.20 12.16
N SER A 136 0.01 -8.33 11.22
CA SER A 136 -1.37 -8.13 10.76
C SER A 136 -1.79 -9.08 9.63
N ALA A 137 -0.90 -9.95 9.14
CA ALA A 137 -1.24 -10.89 8.09
C ALA A 137 -2.28 -11.91 8.57
N PRO A 138 -3.33 -12.19 7.77
CA PRO A 138 -4.37 -13.15 8.14
C PRO A 138 -3.79 -14.54 8.44
N GLN A 139 -4.33 -15.24 9.42
CA GLN A 139 -3.97 -16.65 9.68
C GLN A 139 -4.50 -17.57 8.58
N THR A 140 -5.65 -17.23 7.98
CA THR A 140 -6.21 -17.97 6.86
C THR A 140 -5.30 -17.83 5.64
N GLN A 141 -4.95 -18.96 5.03
CA GLN A 141 -4.13 -19.02 3.83
C GLN A 141 -4.98 -19.44 2.64
N ALA A 142 -4.58 -18.99 1.45
CA ALA A 142 -5.19 -19.47 0.21
C ALA A 142 -4.85 -20.95 0.01
N ALA A 143 -5.87 -21.75 -0.34
CA ALA A 143 -5.68 -23.18 -0.62
C ALA A 143 -4.87 -23.41 -1.91
N SER A 144 -4.90 -22.45 -2.83
CA SER A 144 -4.09 -22.46 -4.05
C SER A 144 -3.68 -21.03 -4.40
N VAL A 145 -2.61 -20.88 -5.15
CA VAL A 145 -2.12 -19.59 -5.66
C VAL A 145 -1.74 -19.75 -7.14
N PRO A 146 -2.75 -19.73 -8.03
CA PRO A 146 -2.59 -20.08 -9.45
C PRO A 146 -1.70 -19.10 -10.23
N TRP A 147 -1.39 -17.93 -9.64
CA TRP A 147 -0.52 -16.91 -10.21
C TRP A 147 0.97 -17.16 -9.89
N MET A 148 1.33 -18.15 -9.08
CA MET A 148 2.72 -18.55 -8.85
C MET A 148 3.12 -19.71 -9.78
N PRO A 149 4.39 -19.76 -10.24
CA PRO A 149 5.48 -18.82 -9.97
C PRO A 149 5.31 -17.49 -10.70
N LEU A 150 5.74 -16.40 -10.08
CA LEU A 150 5.56 -15.05 -10.57
C LEU A 150 6.84 -14.53 -11.24
N GLN A 151 6.70 -13.89 -12.41
CA GLN A 151 7.84 -13.34 -13.19
C GLN A 151 7.97 -11.82 -13.09
N LYS A 152 6.86 -11.13 -12.81
CA LYS A 152 6.78 -9.67 -12.73
C LYS A 152 5.76 -9.26 -11.67
N PRO A 153 5.88 -8.03 -11.12
CA PRO A 153 4.89 -7.54 -10.17
C PRO A 153 3.52 -7.39 -10.85
N ILE A 154 2.47 -7.75 -10.13
CA ILE A 154 1.08 -7.69 -10.61
C ILE A 154 0.11 -7.26 -9.52
N ALA A 155 -0.97 -6.59 -9.91
CA ALA A 155 -2.20 -6.53 -9.12
C ALA A 155 -2.97 -7.83 -9.34
N LEU A 156 -3.54 -8.37 -8.26
CA LEU A 156 -4.31 -9.62 -8.29
C LEU A 156 -5.80 -9.31 -8.09
N ASP A 157 -6.65 -10.10 -8.74
CA ASP A 157 -8.09 -10.01 -8.51
C ASP A 157 -8.45 -10.54 -7.12
N GLY A 158 -8.88 -9.63 -6.22
CA GLY A 158 -9.30 -9.95 -4.86
C GLY A 158 -10.60 -10.77 -4.78
N ASN A 159 -11.35 -10.88 -5.89
CA ASN A 159 -12.59 -11.66 -5.97
C ASN A 159 -12.41 -13.03 -6.63
N ALA A 160 -11.20 -13.38 -7.05
CA ALA A 160 -10.93 -14.66 -7.68
C ALA A 160 -11.21 -15.85 -6.75
N ASP A 161 -11.56 -17.00 -7.31
CA ASP A 161 -11.97 -18.21 -6.57
C ASP A 161 -10.90 -18.73 -5.59
N TRP A 162 -9.63 -18.46 -5.86
CA TRP A 162 -8.52 -18.87 -5.01
C TRP A 162 -8.39 -18.01 -3.72
N VAL A 163 -9.02 -16.81 -3.71
CA VAL A 163 -8.95 -15.88 -2.57
C VAL A 163 -9.85 -16.39 -1.45
N PRO A 164 -9.36 -16.51 -0.21
CA PRO A 164 -10.20 -16.88 0.93
C PRO A 164 -11.40 -15.95 1.10
N GLU A 165 -12.56 -16.50 1.45
CA GLU A 165 -13.81 -15.76 1.62
C GLU A 165 -13.64 -14.57 2.56
N ILE A 166 -12.99 -14.76 3.69
CA ILE A 166 -12.75 -13.68 4.66
C ILE A 166 -11.95 -12.51 4.08
N TRP A 167 -11.06 -12.74 3.09
CA TRP A 167 -10.34 -11.64 2.43
C TRP A 167 -11.26 -10.91 1.45
N ARG A 168 -12.15 -11.62 0.77
CA ARG A 168 -13.17 -11.04 -0.12
C ARG A 168 -14.17 -10.21 0.67
N ASP A 169 -14.66 -10.71 1.81
CA ASP A 169 -15.60 -10.01 2.69
C ASP A 169 -15.02 -8.70 3.24
N MET A 170 -13.70 -8.63 3.40
CA MET A 170 -12.99 -7.41 3.79
C MET A 170 -12.65 -6.49 2.61
N ASP A 171 -13.16 -6.77 1.40
CA ASP A 171 -12.79 -6.07 0.17
C ASP A 171 -11.26 -5.88 0.03
N THR A 172 -10.51 -6.95 0.28
CA THR A 172 -9.04 -6.89 0.28
C THR A 172 -8.49 -6.81 -1.13
N LYS A 173 -7.85 -5.71 -1.46
CA LYS A 173 -7.07 -5.56 -2.71
C LYS A 173 -5.73 -6.24 -2.54
N LEU A 174 -5.31 -6.97 -3.57
CA LEU A 174 -4.12 -7.82 -3.53
C LEU A 174 -3.11 -7.41 -4.60
N ALA A 175 -1.84 -7.48 -4.26
CA ALA A 175 -0.73 -7.30 -5.20
C ALA A 175 0.42 -8.22 -4.83
N ALA A 176 1.20 -8.65 -5.82
CA ALA A 176 2.35 -9.51 -5.57
C ALA A 176 3.53 -9.14 -6.46
N ALA A 177 4.74 -9.44 -5.97
CA ALA A 177 5.98 -9.32 -6.72
C ALA A 177 6.90 -10.53 -6.46
N PRO A 178 7.69 -10.96 -7.46
CA PRO A 178 8.67 -12.01 -7.28
C PRO A 178 9.82 -11.52 -6.38
N LEU A 179 10.34 -12.38 -5.53
CA LEU A 179 11.58 -12.15 -4.77
C LEU A 179 12.76 -12.81 -5.48
N GLY A 180 13.21 -12.18 -6.56
CA GLY A 180 14.30 -12.68 -7.41
C GLY A 180 13.88 -13.86 -8.29
N PRO A 181 14.88 -14.63 -8.79
CA PRO A 181 14.65 -15.79 -9.65
C PRO A 181 14.15 -17.02 -8.85
N SER A 182 13.93 -16.86 -7.55
CA SER A 182 13.44 -17.93 -6.67
C SER A 182 11.95 -18.22 -6.90
N SER A 183 11.47 -19.30 -6.30
CA SER A 183 10.03 -19.64 -6.26
C SER A 183 9.22 -18.77 -5.30
N LYS A 184 9.86 -17.76 -4.67
CA LYS A 184 9.24 -16.91 -3.64
C LYS A 184 8.56 -15.68 -4.25
N ALA A 185 7.46 -15.30 -3.64
CA ALA A 185 6.75 -14.06 -3.94
C ALA A 185 6.36 -13.31 -2.66
N LEU A 186 6.46 -11.99 -2.69
CA LEU A 186 5.90 -11.09 -1.70
C LEU A 186 4.47 -10.79 -2.09
N LEU A 187 3.51 -11.16 -1.23
CA LEU A 187 2.08 -10.87 -1.39
C LEU A 187 1.66 -9.78 -0.41
N LEU A 188 0.93 -8.81 -0.91
CA LEU A 188 0.38 -7.67 -0.17
C LEU A 188 -1.14 -7.75 -0.10
N GLY A 189 -1.71 -7.35 1.02
CA GLY A 189 -3.15 -7.15 1.18
C GLY A 189 -3.49 -5.78 1.74
N ARG A 190 -4.48 -5.14 1.12
CA ARG A 190 -5.02 -3.84 1.51
C ARG A 190 -6.52 -3.99 1.73
N PRO A 191 -6.95 -4.35 2.97
CA PRO A 191 -8.37 -4.44 3.30
C PRO A 191 -9.08 -3.09 3.12
N GLY A 192 -10.26 -3.10 2.49
CA GLY A 192 -11.06 -1.90 2.22
C GLY A 192 -10.48 -0.98 1.14
N GLY A 193 -9.52 -1.46 0.35
CA GLY A 193 -8.94 -0.70 -0.76
C GLY A 193 -8.12 0.54 -0.38
N PRO A 194 -7.87 1.45 -1.30
CA PRO A 194 -8.25 1.44 -2.71
C PRO A 194 -7.45 0.42 -3.55
N ASP A 195 -7.85 0.24 -4.82
CA ASP A 195 -7.13 -0.59 -5.78
C ASP A 195 -5.67 -0.13 -5.94
N PHE A 196 -4.79 -1.08 -6.24
CA PHE A 196 -3.40 -0.77 -6.55
C PHE A 196 -3.28 -0.11 -7.91
N ARG A 197 -2.62 1.05 -7.96
CA ARG A 197 -2.29 1.77 -9.18
C ARG A 197 -1.08 1.16 -9.88
N PRO A 198 -0.93 1.31 -11.20
CA PRO A 198 0.26 0.84 -11.93
C PRO A 198 1.59 1.32 -11.34
N SER A 199 1.65 2.56 -10.87
CA SER A 199 2.83 3.13 -10.19
C SER A 199 3.15 2.43 -8.87
N GLU A 200 2.14 2.04 -8.08
CA GLU A 200 2.33 1.29 -6.84
C GLU A 200 2.84 -0.13 -7.13
N ILE A 201 2.34 -0.77 -8.21
CA ILE A 201 2.83 -2.08 -8.66
C ILE A 201 4.30 -1.99 -9.13
N ALA A 202 4.65 -0.94 -9.88
CA ALA A 202 6.04 -0.71 -10.28
C ALA A 202 6.95 -0.50 -9.05
N ARG A 203 6.52 0.32 -8.09
CA ARG A 203 7.23 0.57 -6.83
C ARG A 203 7.44 -0.71 -6.02
N LEU A 204 6.39 -1.55 -5.90
CA LEU A 204 6.50 -2.88 -5.30
C LEU A 204 7.56 -3.73 -6.02
N GLY A 205 7.57 -3.73 -7.34
CA GLY A 205 8.55 -4.47 -8.16
C GLY A 205 9.98 -4.00 -7.93
N TYR A 206 10.23 -2.69 -7.86
CA TYR A 206 11.54 -2.13 -7.57
C TYR A 206 12.03 -2.52 -6.16
N LEU A 207 11.18 -2.35 -5.15
CA LEU A 207 11.51 -2.74 -3.78
C LEU A 207 11.84 -4.24 -3.69
N ALA A 208 10.97 -5.09 -4.24
CA ALA A 208 11.17 -6.54 -4.24
C ALA A 208 12.44 -6.95 -4.99
N GLY A 209 12.75 -6.30 -6.11
CA GLY A 209 13.98 -6.54 -6.88
C GLY A 209 15.25 -6.19 -6.12
N ILE A 210 15.28 -5.03 -5.44
CA ILE A 210 16.41 -4.62 -4.60
C ILE A 210 16.60 -5.59 -3.44
N VAL A 211 15.51 -5.90 -2.73
CA VAL A 211 15.53 -6.85 -1.60
C VAL A 211 15.99 -8.23 -2.05
N ALA A 212 15.55 -8.71 -3.21
CA ALA A 212 15.99 -9.99 -3.75
C ALA A 212 17.51 -10.04 -3.94
N THR A 213 18.13 -8.93 -4.38
CA THR A 213 19.61 -8.82 -4.51
C THR A 213 20.29 -8.87 -3.13
N VAL A 214 19.65 -8.32 -2.10
CA VAL A 214 20.16 -8.36 -0.71
C VAL A 214 20.03 -9.76 -0.09
N LEU A 215 18.99 -10.49 -0.46
CA LEU A 215 18.75 -11.85 0.03
C LEU A 215 19.73 -12.88 -0.56
N GLY A 216 20.29 -12.64 -1.72
CA GLY A 216 21.30 -13.48 -2.40
C GLY A 216 20.65 -14.50 -3.30
#